data_515c158efeffa2550807b0ee1729d0e6
#
_entry.id   515c158efeffa2550807b0ee1729d0e6
#
_cell.length_a   1.000
_cell.length_b   1.000
_cell.length_c   1.000
_cell.angle_alpha   90.00
_cell.angle_beta   90.00
_cell.angle_gamma   90.00
#
_symmetry.space_group_name_H-M   'P 1'
#
loop_
_entity.id
_entity.type
_entity.pdbx_description
1 polymer ?
#
loop_
_entity_poly.entity_id
_entity_poly.type
_entity_poly.pdbx_seq_one_letter_code
_entity_poly.pdbx_strand_id
1 'polypeptide(L)'
;MRILYRYILMEMLKALALAVAAVSGVVCFALVLSALQQHGMGPASSLLYMVLSWPGAVHLALPLASVLAATLVYGRLAADNELMACRASGIPLSSLFWPTILLALVAAAAHLGLASWPMPESSYAAKCLARADIEQLFFTRLQTTGTIRLKETNFQITVDRVVGDMLYGPTLKYRDSKNGQTYCYAPYGRVEFDSKNNRAKLALWEALIVDETHASPIRATHVVSVEVPSYTPRSEDDLTLWYLLAVQHNPALSDRVRTLGEGASPQTVQRMKESARARALSELHGRLAAALGCFGLVLLGAGLGVYFHSGHLLTAFGVALAPWLGSTVLTMAGMKWVARTPASPDSIVWAIWAPNVLVTAASLLFLGYLIWIWSSPLRWRVLTAIRPVGGGRRG
;
A
#
# COMPACT_ATOMS: atom_id res chain seq x y z
N MET A 1 -28.83 19.41 -22.50
CA MET A 1 -27.50 18.77 -22.33
C MET A 1 -26.85 19.10 -20.97
N ARG A 2 -26.70 20.40 -20.57
CA ARG A 2 -26.04 20.76 -19.29
C ARG A 2 -26.68 20.13 -18.03
N ILE A 3 -28.02 20.03 -18.00
CA ILE A 3 -28.77 19.44 -16.86
C ILE A 3 -28.45 17.94 -16.72
N LEU A 4 -28.46 17.20 -17.85
CA LEU A 4 -28.18 15.77 -17.87
C LEU A 4 -26.73 15.47 -17.43
N TYR A 5 -25.75 16.25 -17.92
CA TYR A 5 -24.35 16.10 -17.51
C TYR A 5 -24.16 16.35 -16.02
N ARG A 6 -24.79 17.40 -15.49
CA ARG A 6 -24.74 17.70 -14.06
C ARG A 6 -25.40 16.60 -13.24
N TYR A 7 -26.52 16.06 -13.71
CA TYR A 7 -27.21 14.94 -13.04
C TYR A 7 -26.30 13.72 -12.94
N ILE A 8 -25.77 13.23 -14.08
CA ILE A 8 -24.88 12.06 -14.12
C ILE A 8 -23.62 12.30 -13.27
N LEU A 9 -22.98 13.46 -13.40
CA LEU A 9 -21.78 13.80 -12.63
C LEU A 9 -22.05 13.80 -11.11
N MET A 10 -23.13 14.40 -10.68
CA MET A 10 -23.50 14.45 -9.25
C MET A 10 -23.82 13.07 -8.70
N GLU A 11 -24.51 12.22 -9.44
CA GLU A 11 -24.76 10.83 -9.06
C GLU A 11 -23.46 10.02 -8.94
N MET A 12 -22.55 10.20 -9.91
CA MET A 12 -21.23 9.56 -9.86
C MET A 12 -20.39 10.06 -8.69
N LEU A 13 -20.41 11.36 -8.38
CA LEU A 13 -19.69 11.92 -7.23
C LEU A 13 -20.24 11.39 -5.90
N LYS A 14 -21.56 11.32 -5.74
CA LYS A 14 -22.20 10.73 -4.54
C LYS A 14 -21.82 9.26 -4.38
N ALA A 15 -21.93 8.48 -5.47
CA ALA A 15 -21.57 7.07 -5.46
C ALA A 15 -20.07 6.88 -5.16
N LEU A 16 -19.19 7.71 -5.74
CA LEU A 16 -17.76 7.70 -5.47
C LEU A 16 -17.44 8.02 -4.02
N ALA A 17 -18.04 9.08 -3.46
CA ALA A 17 -17.81 9.46 -2.07
C ALA A 17 -18.25 8.35 -1.10
N LEU A 18 -19.41 7.74 -1.33
CA LEU A 18 -19.89 6.61 -0.54
C LEU A 18 -18.99 5.38 -0.67
N ALA A 19 -18.61 5.04 -1.90
CA ALA A 19 -17.73 3.89 -2.17
C ALA A 19 -16.33 4.10 -1.56
N VAL A 20 -15.74 5.29 -1.68
CA VAL A 20 -14.47 5.64 -1.04
C VAL A 20 -14.56 5.52 0.47
N ALA A 21 -15.60 6.06 1.09
CA ALA A 21 -15.79 5.98 2.54
C ALA A 21 -15.91 4.51 3.01
N ALA A 22 -16.72 3.70 2.33
CA ALA A 22 -16.91 2.30 2.67
C ALA A 22 -15.62 1.48 2.49
N VAL A 23 -14.99 1.56 1.31
CA VAL A 23 -13.79 0.77 1.00
C VAL A 23 -12.59 1.23 1.84
N SER A 24 -12.38 2.55 1.98
CA SER A 24 -11.27 3.07 2.81
C SER A 24 -11.46 2.73 4.29
N GLY A 25 -12.70 2.70 4.78
CA GLY A 25 -13.01 2.25 6.14
C GLY A 25 -12.58 0.81 6.40
N VAL A 26 -12.93 -0.11 5.48
CA VAL A 26 -12.52 -1.53 5.56
C VAL A 26 -10.99 -1.67 5.49
N VAL A 27 -10.35 -0.97 4.55
CA VAL A 27 -8.89 -1.00 4.40
C VAL A 27 -8.21 -0.44 5.65
N CYS A 28 -8.67 0.70 6.16
CA CYS A 28 -8.13 1.32 7.36
C CYS A 28 -8.25 0.39 8.57
N PHE A 29 -9.42 -0.24 8.74
CA PHE A 29 -9.63 -1.22 9.81
C PHE A 29 -8.65 -2.41 9.70
N ALA A 30 -8.45 -2.95 8.51
CA ALA A 30 -7.49 -4.02 8.27
C ALA A 30 -6.03 -3.60 8.59
N LEU A 31 -5.63 -2.38 8.24
CA LEU A 31 -4.31 -1.82 8.57
C LEU A 31 -4.12 -1.68 10.09
N VAL A 32 -5.13 -1.16 10.79
CA VAL A 32 -5.10 -1.02 12.25
C VAL A 32 -5.03 -2.38 12.93
N LEU A 33 -5.84 -3.36 12.49
CA LEU A 33 -5.81 -4.71 13.04
C LEU A 33 -4.44 -5.38 12.85
N SER A 34 -3.84 -5.20 11.67
CA SER A 34 -2.47 -5.67 11.38
C SER A 34 -1.44 -5.01 12.31
N ALA A 35 -1.55 -3.71 12.53
CA ALA A 35 -0.66 -2.97 13.41
C ALA A 35 -0.81 -3.38 14.87
N LEU A 36 -2.03 -3.58 15.35
CA LEU A 36 -2.30 -4.12 16.70
C LEU A 36 -1.65 -5.49 16.91
N GLN A 37 -1.80 -6.40 15.94
CA GLN A 37 -1.23 -7.75 16.03
C GLN A 37 0.30 -7.74 15.97
N GLN A 38 0.89 -6.84 15.18
CA GLN A 38 2.34 -6.77 14.99
C GLN A 38 3.05 -5.98 16.09
N HIS A 39 2.44 -4.89 16.58
CA HIS A 39 3.08 -3.93 17.46
C HIS A 39 2.47 -3.88 18.87
N GLY A 40 1.30 -4.48 19.12
CA GLY A 40 0.66 -4.50 20.45
C GLY A 40 0.32 -3.13 21.02
N MET A 41 0.01 -2.16 20.15
CA MET A 41 -0.25 -0.77 20.53
C MET A 41 -1.43 -0.64 21.49
N GLY A 42 -1.35 0.34 22.40
CA GLY A 42 -2.47 0.70 23.29
C GLY A 42 -3.67 1.30 22.52
N PRO A 43 -4.85 1.41 23.16
CA PRO A 43 -6.06 1.91 22.49
C PRO A 43 -5.92 3.33 21.93
N ALA A 44 -5.27 4.24 22.66
CA ALA A 44 -5.07 5.63 22.23
C ALA A 44 -4.11 5.72 21.03
N SER A 45 -2.98 5.01 21.09
CA SER A 45 -2.01 4.92 19.97
C SER A 45 -2.66 4.31 18.74
N SER A 46 -3.56 3.32 18.92
CA SER A 46 -4.28 2.68 17.81
C SER A 46 -5.24 3.62 17.10
N LEU A 47 -5.95 4.49 17.85
CA LEU A 47 -6.81 5.52 17.26
C LEU A 47 -5.99 6.55 16.48
N LEU A 48 -4.87 7.00 17.03
CA LEU A 48 -4.00 7.94 16.32
C LEU A 48 -3.38 7.29 15.07
N TYR A 49 -2.97 6.03 15.15
CA TYR A 49 -2.49 5.25 14.02
C TYR A 49 -3.57 5.12 12.92
N MET A 50 -4.83 4.94 13.31
CA MET A 50 -5.97 4.90 12.38
C MET A 50 -6.10 6.20 11.60
N VAL A 51 -6.05 7.36 12.29
CA VAL A 51 -6.13 8.67 11.64
C VAL A 51 -4.95 8.90 10.68
N LEU A 52 -3.74 8.55 11.12
CA LEU A 52 -2.53 8.67 10.29
C LEU A 52 -2.53 7.72 9.09
N SER A 53 -3.15 6.54 9.21
CA SER A 53 -3.25 5.56 8.11
C SER A 53 -4.36 5.88 7.11
N TRP A 54 -5.27 6.79 7.43
CA TRP A 54 -6.43 7.12 6.60
C TRP A 54 -6.08 7.60 5.18
N PRO A 55 -5.12 8.52 4.95
CA PRO A 55 -4.76 8.95 3.60
C PRO A 55 -4.23 7.80 2.73
N GLY A 56 -3.47 6.88 3.32
CA GLY A 56 -3.01 5.66 2.65
C GLY A 56 -4.16 4.71 2.30
N ALA A 57 -5.13 4.54 3.22
CA ALA A 57 -6.32 3.74 2.98
C ALA A 57 -7.19 4.32 1.85
N VAL A 58 -7.38 5.64 1.82
CA VAL A 58 -8.10 6.33 0.73
C VAL A 58 -7.38 6.19 -0.60
N HIS A 59 -6.05 6.35 -0.60
CA HIS A 59 -5.24 6.17 -1.81
C HIS A 59 -5.41 4.76 -2.41
N LEU A 60 -5.38 3.72 -1.58
CA LEU A 60 -5.58 2.34 -2.02
C LEU A 60 -7.02 2.04 -2.44
N ALA A 61 -8.00 2.66 -1.76
CA ALA A 61 -9.43 2.47 -2.01
C ALA A 61 -9.90 3.17 -3.30
N LEU A 62 -9.31 4.32 -3.65
CA LEU A 62 -9.82 5.22 -4.69
C LEU A 62 -9.99 4.55 -6.07
N PRO A 63 -9.03 3.77 -6.62
CA PRO A 63 -9.23 3.10 -7.91
C PRO A 63 -10.41 2.11 -7.88
N LEU A 64 -10.51 1.30 -6.82
CA LEU A 64 -11.59 0.31 -6.66
C LEU A 64 -12.94 0.99 -6.48
N ALA A 65 -13.02 2.00 -5.62
CA ALA A 65 -14.23 2.79 -5.40
C ALA A 65 -14.70 3.51 -6.67
N SER A 66 -13.76 3.97 -7.50
CA SER A 66 -14.05 4.63 -8.77
C SER A 66 -14.70 3.68 -9.77
N VAL A 67 -14.19 2.46 -9.90
CA VAL A 67 -14.82 1.41 -10.72
C VAL A 67 -16.23 1.11 -10.23
N LEU A 68 -16.39 0.91 -8.91
CA LEU A 68 -17.67 0.60 -8.29
C LEU A 68 -18.70 1.72 -8.55
N ALA A 69 -18.31 2.97 -8.32
CA ALA A 69 -19.18 4.13 -8.51
C ALA A 69 -19.62 4.25 -9.98
N ALA A 70 -18.70 4.13 -10.92
CA ALA A 70 -19.03 4.20 -12.35
C ALA A 70 -19.94 3.05 -12.77
N THR A 71 -19.65 1.81 -12.34
CA THR A 71 -20.47 0.63 -12.65
C THR A 71 -21.88 0.75 -12.07
N LEU A 72 -22.01 1.21 -10.81
CA LEU A 72 -23.30 1.39 -10.16
C LEU A 72 -24.18 2.42 -10.87
N VAL A 73 -23.62 3.60 -11.18
CA VAL A 73 -24.40 4.69 -11.77
C VAL A 73 -24.84 4.33 -13.19
N TYR A 74 -23.92 3.89 -14.04
CA TYR A 74 -24.30 3.51 -15.42
C TYR A 74 -25.13 2.26 -15.47
N GLY A 75 -24.94 1.30 -14.56
CA GLY A 75 -25.77 0.11 -14.44
C GLY A 75 -27.21 0.45 -14.03
N ARG A 76 -27.39 1.41 -13.11
CA ARG A 76 -28.69 1.93 -12.72
C ARG A 76 -29.38 2.67 -13.87
N LEU A 77 -28.68 3.62 -14.51
CA LEU A 77 -29.22 4.35 -15.67
C LEU A 77 -29.64 3.39 -16.81
N ALA A 78 -28.92 2.29 -16.97
CA ALA A 78 -29.25 1.28 -17.95
C ALA A 78 -30.44 0.41 -17.52
N ALA A 79 -30.52 0.01 -16.24
CA ALA A 79 -31.62 -0.80 -15.69
C ALA A 79 -32.95 -0.03 -15.68
N ASP A 80 -32.91 1.27 -15.34
CA ASP A 80 -34.08 2.15 -15.31
C ASP A 80 -34.51 2.64 -16.71
N ASN A 81 -33.86 2.14 -17.78
CA ASN A 81 -34.09 2.54 -19.18
C ASN A 81 -33.82 4.02 -19.48
N GLU A 82 -33.20 4.77 -18.59
CA GLU A 82 -32.86 6.17 -18.80
C GLU A 82 -31.91 6.35 -20.02
N LEU A 83 -30.98 5.42 -20.22
CA LEU A 83 -30.10 5.39 -21.39
C LEU A 83 -30.89 5.17 -22.70
N MET A 84 -31.90 4.31 -22.66
CA MET A 84 -32.77 4.07 -23.82
C MET A 84 -33.65 5.26 -24.14
N ALA A 85 -34.15 5.97 -23.13
CA ALA A 85 -34.89 7.23 -23.31
C ALA A 85 -34.02 8.32 -23.94
N CYS A 86 -32.76 8.44 -23.49
CA CYS A 86 -31.78 9.35 -24.11
C CYS A 86 -31.55 8.99 -25.58
N ARG A 87 -31.42 7.71 -25.90
CA ARG A 87 -31.27 7.23 -27.28
C ARG A 87 -32.49 7.56 -28.13
N ALA A 88 -33.69 7.32 -27.63
CA ALA A 88 -34.93 7.64 -28.33
C ALA A 88 -35.06 9.15 -28.62
N SER A 89 -34.49 9.99 -27.77
CA SER A 89 -34.41 11.45 -27.95
C SER A 89 -33.25 11.89 -28.87
N GLY A 90 -32.53 10.95 -29.51
CA GLY A 90 -31.43 11.26 -30.43
C GLY A 90 -30.11 11.65 -29.77
N ILE A 91 -29.96 11.48 -28.44
CA ILE A 91 -28.73 11.81 -27.71
C ILE A 91 -27.69 10.72 -27.96
N PRO A 92 -26.49 11.04 -28.51
CA PRO A 92 -25.46 10.04 -28.74
C PRO A 92 -24.83 9.56 -27.43
N LEU A 93 -24.44 8.29 -27.35
CA LEU A 93 -23.81 7.69 -26.16
C LEU A 93 -22.47 8.39 -25.80
N SER A 94 -21.73 8.85 -26.80
CA SER A 94 -20.49 9.62 -26.58
C SER A 94 -20.71 10.82 -25.70
N SER A 95 -21.84 11.49 -25.85
CA SER A 95 -22.24 12.65 -25.05
C SER A 95 -22.47 12.29 -23.59
N LEU A 96 -23.04 11.10 -23.31
CA LEU A 96 -23.30 10.64 -21.97
C LEU A 96 -22.01 10.24 -21.21
N PHE A 97 -20.90 9.92 -21.91
CA PHE A 97 -19.63 9.59 -21.27
C PHE A 97 -18.77 10.82 -20.91
N TRP A 98 -19.12 12.03 -21.35
CA TRP A 98 -18.37 13.26 -20.98
C TRP A 98 -18.24 13.46 -19.46
N PRO A 99 -19.31 13.32 -18.64
CA PRO A 99 -19.21 13.41 -17.20
C PRO A 99 -18.27 12.35 -16.60
N THR A 100 -18.23 11.16 -17.21
CA THR A 100 -17.32 10.08 -16.80
C THR A 100 -15.86 10.40 -17.05
N ILE A 101 -15.56 10.97 -18.20
CA ILE A 101 -14.18 11.40 -18.54
C ILE A 101 -13.72 12.47 -17.57
N LEU A 102 -14.59 13.44 -17.26
CA LEU A 102 -14.29 14.47 -16.26
C LEU A 102 -14.03 13.86 -14.88
N LEU A 103 -14.90 12.95 -14.43
CA LEU A 103 -14.71 12.26 -13.16
C LEU A 103 -13.44 11.41 -13.14
N ALA A 104 -13.14 10.72 -14.25
CA ALA A 104 -11.92 9.92 -14.39
C ALA A 104 -10.65 10.77 -14.24
N LEU A 105 -10.64 11.97 -14.85
CA LEU A 105 -9.55 12.94 -14.68
C LEU A 105 -9.44 13.44 -13.24
N VAL A 106 -10.56 13.78 -12.62
CA VAL A 106 -10.58 14.22 -11.21
C VAL A 106 -10.11 13.11 -10.28
N ALA A 107 -10.57 11.88 -10.48
CA ALA A 107 -10.16 10.73 -9.68
C ALA A 107 -8.66 10.41 -9.86
N ALA A 108 -8.15 10.47 -11.08
CA ALA A 108 -6.73 10.29 -11.35
C ALA A 108 -5.87 11.41 -10.72
N ALA A 109 -6.32 12.67 -10.81
CA ALA A 109 -5.65 13.80 -10.19
C ALA A 109 -5.69 13.71 -8.66
N ALA A 110 -6.83 13.32 -8.08
CA ALA A 110 -6.96 13.08 -6.64
C ALA A 110 -6.05 11.94 -6.15
N HIS A 111 -5.99 10.84 -6.90
CA HIS A 111 -5.10 9.72 -6.62
C HIS A 111 -3.63 10.15 -6.62
N LEU A 112 -3.20 10.89 -7.65
CA LEU A 112 -1.85 11.42 -7.74
C LEU A 112 -1.57 12.46 -6.64
N GLY A 113 -2.53 13.34 -6.34
CA GLY A 113 -2.43 14.32 -5.27
C GLY A 113 -2.21 13.67 -3.90
N LEU A 114 -2.99 12.62 -3.58
CA LEU A 114 -2.81 11.83 -2.36
C LEU A 114 -1.43 11.17 -2.32
N ALA A 115 -0.99 10.57 -3.42
CA ALA A 115 0.31 9.92 -3.52
C ALA A 115 1.50 10.90 -3.46
N SER A 116 1.27 12.19 -3.79
CA SER A 116 2.34 13.20 -3.88
C SER A 116 2.83 13.66 -2.52
N TRP A 117 1.94 13.88 -1.56
CA TRP A 117 2.30 14.45 -0.27
C TRP A 117 1.53 13.84 0.93
N PRO A 118 0.18 13.80 0.99
CA PRO A 118 -0.52 13.38 2.21
C PRO A 118 -0.23 11.94 2.62
N MET A 119 -0.24 11.00 1.67
CA MET A 119 0.00 9.58 1.93
C MET A 119 1.43 9.31 2.42
N PRO A 120 2.53 9.80 1.80
CA PRO A 120 3.87 9.55 2.27
C PRO A 120 4.13 10.11 3.68
N GLU A 121 3.73 11.36 3.94
CA GLU A 121 3.93 12.01 5.24
C GLU A 121 3.15 11.31 6.35
N SER A 122 1.87 10.98 6.10
CA SER A 122 1.05 10.28 7.07
C SER A 122 1.53 8.85 7.33
N SER A 123 1.96 8.14 6.30
CA SER A 123 2.53 6.79 6.43
C SER A 123 3.82 6.80 7.24
N TYR A 124 4.69 7.80 7.01
CA TYR A 124 5.89 7.98 7.82
C TYR A 124 5.58 8.28 9.28
N ALA A 125 4.64 9.22 9.53
CA ALA A 125 4.20 9.53 10.89
C ALA A 125 3.58 8.31 11.61
N ALA A 126 2.79 7.49 10.89
CA ALA A 126 2.25 6.25 11.43
C ALA A 126 3.35 5.24 11.79
N LYS A 127 4.38 5.09 10.95
CA LYS A 127 5.55 4.23 11.23
C LYS A 127 6.34 4.75 12.45
N CYS A 128 6.52 6.06 12.59
CA CYS A 128 7.16 6.66 13.75
C CYS A 128 6.36 6.43 15.04
N LEU A 129 5.03 6.60 14.98
CA LEU A 129 4.14 6.33 16.10
C LEU A 129 4.21 4.85 16.52
N ALA A 130 4.15 3.92 15.57
CA ALA A 130 4.23 2.49 15.84
C ALA A 130 5.56 2.07 16.50
N ARG A 131 6.60 2.89 16.37
CA ARG A 131 7.93 2.67 16.96
C ARG A 131 8.19 3.48 18.24
N ALA A 132 7.48 4.59 18.47
CA ALA A 132 7.66 5.41 19.65
C ALA A 132 7.41 4.65 20.97
N ASP A 133 6.51 3.68 20.94
CA ASP A 133 6.16 2.85 22.09
C ASP A 133 7.02 1.57 22.20
N ILE A 134 8.20 1.50 21.54
CA ILE A 134 9.04 0.28 21.53
C ILE A 134 9.39 -0.19 22.94
N GLU A 135 9.70 0.75 23.84
CA GLU A 135 10.04 0.43 25.23
C GLU A 135 8.86 -0.24 25.95
N GLN A 136 7.69 0.37 25.87
CA GLN A 136 6.48 -0.15 26.49
C GLN A 136 6.04 -1.48 25.86
N LEU A 137 6.18 -1.59 24.53
CA LEU A 137 5.89 -2.80 23.76
C LEU A 137 6.86 -3.93 24.06
N PHE A 138 8.14 -3.62 24.25
CA PHE A 138 9.16 -4.58 24.59
C PHE A 138 8.82 -5.25 25.92
N PHE A 139 8.54 -4.45 26.96
CA PHE A 139 8.16 -5.01 28.27
C PHE A 139 6.81 -5.73 28.24
N THR A 140 5.80 -5.18 27.57
CA THR A 140 4.48 -5.83 27.44
C THR A 140 4.59 -7.18 26.71
N ARG A 141 5.38 -7.27 25.63
CA ARG A 141 5.61 -8.53 24.92
C ARG A 141 6.39 -9.55 25.78
N LEU A 142 7.41 -9.11 26.49
CA LEU A 142 8.13 -9.99 27.40
C LEU A 142 7.23 -10.52 28.52
N GLN A 143 6.31 -9.68 29.04
CA GLN A 143 5.34 -10.09 30.05
C GLN A 143 4.29 -11.09 29.54
N THR A 144 3.84 -10.91 28.27
CA THR A 144 2.76 -11.74 27.69
C THR A 144 3.25 -13.01 27.01
N THR A 145 4.34 -12.92 26.26
CA THR A 145 4.86 -14.03 25.44
C THR A 145 6.14 -14.67 26.00
N GLY A 146 6.81 -13.99 26.94
CA GLY A 146 8.09 -14.46 27.47
C GLY A 146 9.25 -14.41 26.48
N THR A 147 8.98 -14.13 25.19
CA THR A 147 10.00 -14.20 24.14
C THR A 147 9.84 -13.09 23.11
N ILE A 148 10.93 -12.41 22.77
CA ILE A 148 11.01 -11.46 21.64
C ILE A 148 12.07 -11.93 20.65
N ARG A 149 11.72 -11.93 19.37
CA ARG A 149 12.64 -12.23 18.26
C ARG A 149 12.73 -11.06 17.32
N LEU A 150 13.94 -10.51 17.20
CA LEU A 150 14.27 -9.46 16.22
C LEU A 150 14.82 -10.14 14.95
N LYS A 151 14.00 -10.17 13.87
CA LYS A 151 14.35 -10.87 12.63
C LYS A 151 15.55 -10.28 11.91
N GLU A 152 15.78 -8.98 12.04
CA GLU A 152 16.85 -8.26 11.34
C GLU A 152 18.25 -8.56 11.90
N THR A 153 18.37 -8.85 13.18
CA THR A 153 19.66 -9.06 13.88
C THR A 153 19.88 -10.50 14.32
N ASN A 154 18.96 -11.44 13.99
CA ASN A 154 18.95 -12.79 14.55
C ASN A 154 19.05 -12.82 16.09
N PHE A 155 18.59 -11.73 16.73
CA PHE A 155 18.58 -11.60 18.18
C PHE A 155 17.26 -12.12 18.73
N GLN A 156 17.34 -13.01 19.71
CA GLN A 156 16.19 -13.52 20.45
C GLN A 156 16.45 -13.39 21.94
N ILE A 157 15.49 -12.82 22.65
CA ILE A 157 15.49 -12.79 24.12
C ILE A 157 14.30 -13.60 24.62
N THR A 158 14.54 -14.47 25.57
CA THR A 158 13.53 -15.21 26.30
C THR A 158 13.71 -14.92 27.78
N VAL A 159 12.61 -14.70 28.52
CA VAL A 159 12.63 -14.40 29.96
C VAL A 159 11.58 -15.22 30.65
N ASP A 160 11.85 -15.63 31.90
CA ASP A 160 10.89 -16.36 32.72
C ASP A 160 9.83 -15.41 33.28
N ARG A 161 10.25 -14.23 33.74
CA ARG A 161 9.36 -13.22 34.32
C ARG A 161 9.97 -11.83 34.21
N VAL A 162 9.09 -10.82 34.05
CA VAL A 162 9.44 -9.39 34.02
C VAL A 162 8.75 -8.68 35.19
N VAL A 163 9.51 -7.90 35.96
CA VAL A 163 8.98 -7.08 37.05
C VAL A 163 9.57 -5.67 36.92
N GLY A 164 8.77 -4.71 36.46
CA GLY A 164 9.24 -3.38 36.12
C GLY A 164 10.25 -3.43 34.97
N ASP A 165 11.46 -2.95 35.19
CA ASP A 165 12.61 -2.93 34.27
C ASP A 165 13.56 -4.14 34.46
N MET A 166 13.27 -5.00 35.45
CA MET A 166 14.06 -6.18 35.78
C MET A 166 13.55 -7.43 35.07
N LEU A 167 14.46 -8.15 34.45
CA LEU A 167 14.24 -9.43 33.80
C LEU A 167 14.79 -10.56 34.66
N TYR A 168 13.98 -11.60 34.90
CA TYR A 168 14.36 -12.80 35.61
C TYR A 168 14.56 -13.96 34.63
N GLY A 169 15.71 -14.63 34.73
CA GLY A 169 16.09 -15.73 33.86
C GLY A 169 16.27 -15.34 32.38
N PRO A 170 16.83 -14.15 32.03
CA PRO A 170 16.97 -13.78 30.64
C PRO A 170 17.96 -14.71 29.92
N THR A 171 17.48 -15.29 28.83
CA THR A 171 18.25 -16.09 27.89
C THR A 171 18.33 -15.35 26.57
N LEU A 172 19.53 -15.01 26.15
CA LEU A 172 19.80 -14.32 24.89
C LEU A 172 20.35 -15.30 23.87
N LYS A 173 19.85 -15.25 22.66
CA LYS A 173 20.43 -15.93 21.50
C LYS A 173 20.75 -14.87 20.46
N TYR A 174 22.00 -14.76 20.09
CA TYR A 174 22.44 -13.85 19.03
C TYR A 174 23.56 -14.49 18.20
N ARG A 175 23.75 -13.97 17.00
CA ARG A 175 24.83 -14.43 16.13
C ARG A 175 25.96 -13.43 16.20
N ASP A 176 27.10 -13.85 16.73
CA ASP A 176 28.33 -13.07 16.68
C ASP A 176 29.01 -13.29 15.34
N SER A 177 29.60 -12.22 14.77
CA SER A 177 30.34 -12.28 13.50
C SER A 177 31.59 -13.15 13.55
N LYS A 178 32.11 -13.41 14.74
CA LYS A 178 33.35 -14.18 14.95
C LYS A 178 33.13 -15.63 15.39
N ASN A 179 32.06 -15.89 16.21
CA ASN A 179 31.93 -17.14 16.95
C ASN A 179 30.63 -17.91 16.63
N GLY A 180 29.90 -17.57 15.57
CA GLY A 180 28.69 -18.32 15.21
C GLY A 180 27.46 -17.99 16.09
N GLN A 181 26.71 -19.01 16.53
CA GLN A 181 25.56 -18.81 17.43
C GLN A 181 26.03 -18.77 18.87
N THR A 182 25.75 -17.65 19.56
CA THR A 182 26.11 -17.44 20.96
C THR A 182 24.83 -17.41 21.81
N TYR A 183 24.86 -18.13 22.92
CA TYR A 183 23.81 -18.12 23.95
C TYR A 183 24.36 -17.46 25.20
N CYS A 184 23.57 -16.59 25.80
CA CYS A 184 23.90 -15.95 27.07
C CYS A 184 22.77 -16.17 28.05
N TYR A 185 23.06 -16.80 29.18
CA TYR A 185 22.13 -17.08 30.25
C TYR A 185 22.50 -16.25 31.46
N ALA A 186 21.52 -15.58 32.10
CA ALA A 186 21.76 -14.83 33.31
C ALA A 186 20.59 -15.03 34.31
N PRO A 187 20.83 -15.03 35.62
CA PRO A 187 19.75 -15.09 36.61
C PRO A 187 18.94 -13.80 36.64
N TYR A 188 19.61 -12.66 36.41
CA TYR A 188 18.99 -11.31 36.39
C TYR A 188 19.52 -10.46 35.27
N GLY A 189 18.64 -9.61 34.74
CA GLY A 189 19.01 -8.61 33.74
C GLY A 189 18.19 -7.35 33.90
N ARG A 190 18.72 -6.20 33.42
CA ARG A 190 18.01 -4.94 33.31
C ARG A 190 18.14 -4.42 31.89
N VAL A 191 17.05 -3.91 31.35
CA VAL A 191 17.04 -3.23 30.05
C VAL A 191 16.99 -1.74 30.28
N GLU A 192 17.94 -1.03 29.72
CA GLU A 192 18.00 0.42 29.71
C GLU A 192 17.96 0.90 28.25
N PHE A 193 16.96 1.71 27.89
CA PHE A 193 16.84 2.31 26.56
C PHE A 193 17.59 3.64 26.52
N ASP A 194 18.66 3.68 25.73
CA ASP A 194 19.41 4.89 25.46
C ASP A 194 18.83 5.57 24.19
N SER A 195 17.82 6.40 24.39
CA SER A 195 17.13 7.12 23.32
C SER A 195 18.03 8.07 22.53
N LYS A 196 19.19 8.49 23.09
CA LYS A 196 20.14 9.37 22.38
C LYS A 196 21.00 8.62 21.38
N ASN A 197 21.37 7.38 21.71
CA ASN A 197 22.28 6.57 20.89
C ASN A 197 21.56 5.43 20.15
N ASN A 198 20.23 5.37 20.20
CA ASN A 198 19.42 4.35 19.56
C ASN A 198 19.82 2.92 19.97
N ARG A 199 20.15 2.72 21.23
CA ARG A 199 20.63 1.45 21.76
C ARG A 199 19.82 1.03 22.97
N ALA A 200 19.38 -0.22 22.98
CA ALA A 200 18.96 -0.89 24.19
C ALA A 200 20.20 -1.55 24.80
N LYS A 201 20.55 -1.14 26.00
CA LYS A 201 21.60 -1.77 26.80
C LYS A 201 20.97 -2.79 27.71
N LEU A 202 21.34 -4.03 27.52
CA LEU A 202 20.93 -5.11 28.39
C LEU A 202 22.08 -5.44 29.33
N ALA A 203 21.98 -5.02 30.57
CA ALA A 203 22.91 -5.36 31.64
C ALA A 203 22.51 -6.70 32.22
N LEU A 204 23.40 -7.67 32.19
CA LEU A 204 23.22 -9.03 32.71
C LEU A 204 24.19 -9.25 33.86
N TRP A 205 23.70 -9.80 34.97
CA TRP A 205 24.53 -10.14 36.12
C TRP A 205 24.74 -11.67 36.17
N GLU A 206 25.96 -12.08 36.51
CA GLU A 206 26.40 -13.48 36.60
C GLU A 206 26.09 -14.28 35.34
N ALA A 207 26.39 -13.70 34.17
CA ALA A 207 26.07 -14.29 32.89
C ALA A 207 26.98 -15.46 32.54
N LEU A 208 26.37 -16.55 32.03
CA LEU A 208 27.07 -17.67 31.40
C LEU A 208 26.94 -17.52 29.87
N ILE A 209 28.08 -17.31 29.23
CA ILE A 209 28.14 -17.29 27.77
C ILE A 209 28.54 -18.66 27.27
N VAL A 210 27.68 -19.24 26.43
CA VAL A 210 27.93 -20.52 25.75
C VAL A 210 28.05 -20.27 24.26
N ASP A 211 29.21 -20.53 23.77
CA ASP A 211 29.57 -20.49 22.37
C ASP A 211 29.68 -21.91 21.78
N GLU A 212 29.74 -22.08 20.46
CA GLU A 212 29.87 -23.42 19.84
C GLU A 212 31.07 -24.23 20.32
N THR A 213 32.09 -23.56 20.89
CA THR A 213 33.34 -24.20 21.32
C THR A 213 33.66 -24.10 22.82
N HIS A 214 33.10 -23.10 23.53
CA HIS A 214 33.45 -22.82 24.94
C HIS A 214 32.24 -22.34 25.75
N ALA A 215 32.24 -22.68 27.02
CA ALA A 215 31.33 -22.12 28.03
C ALA A 215 32.15 -21.28 29.03
N SER A 216 31.92 -19.96 29.06
CA SER A 216 32.68 -19.07 29.94
C SER A 216 31.75 -18.35 30.93
N PRO A 217 31.88 -18.56 32.23
CA PRO A 217 31.15 -17.78 33.23
C PRO A 217 31.75 -16.39 33.38
N ILE A 218 30.91 -15.35 33.25
CA ILE A 218 31.31 -13.96 33.47
C ILE A 218 30.78 -13.53 34.83
N ARG A 219 31.68 -13.31 35.80
CA ARG A 219 31.35 -12.84 37.15
C ARG A 219 31.06 -11.32 37.20
N ALA A 220 31.39 -10.59 36.18
CA ALA A 220 31.10 -9.14 36.05
C ALA A 220 29.79 -8.87 35.30
N THR A 221 29.25 -7.67 35.44
CA THR A 221 28.09 -7.25 34.66
C THR A 221 28.43 -7.27 33.18
N HIS A 222 27.76 -8.13 32.41
CA HIS A 222 27.92 -8.15 30.95
C HIS A 222 26.86 -7.26 30.32
N VAL A 223 27.29 -6.26 29.56
CA VAL A 223 26.40 -5.32 28.87
C VAL A 223 26.33 -5.70 27.40
N VAL A 224 25.21 -6.25 27.00
CA VAL A 224 24.92 -6.49 25.57
C VAL A 224 24.19 -5.27 25.05
N SER A 225 24.82 -4.53 24.16
CA SER A 225 24.14 -3.41 23.48
C SER A 225 23.53 -3.89 22.16
N VAL A 226 22.22 -3.79 22.07
CA VAL A 226 21.48 -4.09 20.85
C VAL A 226 21.09 -2.75 20.20
N GLU A 227 21.42 -2.59 18.95
CA GLU A 227 20.95 -1.42 18.21
C GLU A 227 19.44 -1.56 18.01
N VAL A 228 18.68 -0.71 18.70
CA VAL A 228 17.26 -0.56 18.48
C VAL A 228 17.10 0.66 17.56
N PRO A 229 16.71 0.50 16.33
CA PRO A 229 16.56 1.64 15.44
C PRO A 229 15.42 2.53 15.93
N SER A 230 15.72 3.51 16.79
CA SER A 230 14.79 4.57 17.20
C SER A 230 14.60 5.59 16.07
N TYR A 231 15.59 5.76 15.21
CA TYR A 231 15.47 6.51 13.97
C TYR A 231 15.06 5.56 12.84
N THR A 232 13.89 5.81 12.28
CA THR A 232 13.49 5.16 11.03
C THR A 232 13.94 6.06 9.90
N PRO A 233 15.01 5.70 9.17
CA PRO A 233 15.34 6.46 7.96
C PRO A 233 14.12 6.41 7.05
N ARG A 234 13.73 7.55 6.48
CA ARG A 234 12.67 7.59 5.48
C ARG A 234 13.03 6.64 4.34
N SER A 235 12.20 5.63 4.11
CA SER A 235 12.32 4.81 2.92
C SER A 235 11.83 5.62 1.71
N GLU A 236 12.22 5.22 0.51
CA GLU A 236 11.82 5.88 -0.72
C GLU A 236 10.28 5.91 -0.87
N ASP A 237 9.58 4.93 -0.30
CA ASP A 237 8.10 4.86 -0.26
C ASP A 237 7.46 6.00 0.55
N ASP A 238 8.18 6.52 1.56
CA ASP A 238 7.72 7.59 2.45
C ASP A 238 8.13 8.99 1.96
N LEU A 239 8.73 9.09 0.77
CA LEU A 239 9.16 10.36 0.20
C LEU A 239 8.04 11.01 -0.60
N THR A 240 7.93 12.32 -0.49
CA THR A 240 7.04 13.12 -1.35
C THR A 240 7.48 13.05 -2.81
N LEU A 241 6.55 13.33 -3.73
CA LEU A 241 6.84 13.27 -5.18
C LEU A 241 8.03 14.17 -5.58
N TRP A 242 8.10 15.37 -5.00
CA TRP A 242 9.20 16.32 -5.27
C TRP A 242 10.54 15.82 -4.73
N TYR A 243 10.54 15.18 -3.58
CA TYR A 243 11.76 14.63 -3.01
C TYR A 243 12.23 13.38 -3.77
N LEU A 244 11.31 12.57 -4.28
CA LEU A 244 11.64 11.45 -5.18
C LEU A 244 12.33 11.93 -6.46
N LEU A 245 11.84 13.01 -7.05
CA LEU A 245 12.50 13.67 -8.20
C LEU A 245 13.91 14.15 -7.83
N ALA A 246 14.08 14.74 -6.65
CA ALA A 246 15.39 15.20 -6.18
C ALA A 246 16.35 14.01 -5.97
N VAL A 247 15.91 12.92 -5.32
CA VAL A 247 16.73 11.72 -5.08
C VAL A 247 17.08 11.00 -6.39
N GLN A 248 16.18 10.99 -7.38
CA GLN A 248 16.47 10.45 -8.71
C GLN A 248 17.65 11.15 -9.38
N HIS A 249 17.73 12.47 -9.26
CA HIS A 249 18.83 13.27 -9.82
C HIS A 249 20.08 13.25 -8.94
N ASN A 250 19.91 13.26 -7.63
CA ASN A 250 20.99 13.22 -6.65
C ASN A 250 20.75 12.16 -5.57
N PRO A 251 21.15 10.90 -5.80
CA PRO A 251 20.92 9.81 -4.86
C PRO A 251 21.58 9.99 -3.48
N ALA A 252 22.52 10.91 -3.34
CA ALA A 252 23.14 11.22 -2.05
C ALA A 252 22.17 11.90 -1.07
N LEU A 253 21.02 12.41 -1.56
CA LEU A 253 19.98 12.99 -0.71
C LEU A 253 19.14 11.93 0.01
N SER A 254 19.20 10.65 -0.40
CA SER A 254 18.49 9.59 0.31
C SER A 254 18.99 9.45 1.75
N ASP A 255 18.08 9.49 2.72
CA ASP A 255 18.40 9.33 4.14
C ASP A 255 19.19 8.05 4.42
N ARG A 256 18.89 7.00 3.67
CA ARG A 256 19.59 5.73 3.76
C ARG A 256 21.06 5.82 3.35
N VAL A 257 21.37 6.60 2.31
CA VAL A 257 22.76 6.85 1.86
C VAL A 257 23.48 7.73 2.87
N ARG A 258 22.79 8.72 3.45
CA ARG A 258 23.37 9.63 4.45
C ARG A 258 23.68 8.92 5.75
N THR A 259 22.75 8.11 6.28
CA THR A 259 22.91 7.47 7.60
C THR A 259 23.80 6.23 7.58
N LEU A 260 23.68 5.38 6.54
CA LEU A 260 24.44 4.12 6.44
C LEU A 260 25.74 4.27 5.64
N GLY A 261 25.91 5.38 4.93
CA GLY A 261 27.10 5.64 4.13
C GLY A 261 28.28 6.18 4.95
N GLU A 262 28.02 6.70 6.15
CA GLU A 262 29.07 7.17 7.06
C GLU A 262 29.90 5.97 7.55
N GLY A 263 31.17 5.93 7.16
CA GLY A 263 32.11 4.83 7.49
C GLY A 263 32.10 3.63 6.54
N ALA A 264 31.24 3.63 5.51
CA ALA A 264 31.22 2.56 4.50
C ALA A 264 32.28 2.74 3.42
N SER A 265 32.71 1.63 2.79
CA SER A 265 33.65 1.70 1.68
C SER A 265 33.06 2.46 0.48
N PRO A 266 33.89 3.14 -0.35
CA PRO A 266 33.42 3.89 -1.51
C PRO A 266 32.55 3.05 -2.48
N GLN A 267 32.88 1.79 -2.65
CA GLN A 267 32.11 0.85 -3.48
C GLN A 267 30.73 0.55 -2.89
N THR A 268 30.65 0.42 -1.57
CA THR A 268 29.36 0.22 -0.85
C THR A 268 28.48 1.45 -0.98
N VAL A 269 29.04 2.65 -0.78
CA VAL A 269 28.31 3.92 -0.94
C VAL A 269 27.79 4.07 -2.37
N GLN A 270 28.58 3.70 -3.39
CA GLN A 270 28.15 3.75 -4.78
C GLN A 270 26.96 2.80 -5.05
N ARG A 271 27.02 1.56 -4.57
CA ARG A 271 25.89 0.60 -4.67
C ARG A 271 24.65 1.09 -3.95
N MET A 272 24.80 1.75 -2.80
CA MET A 272 23.67 2.37 -2.08
C MET A 272 23.03 3.49 -2.89
N LYS A 273 23.82 4.36 -3.53
CA LYS A 273 23.33 5.42 -4.41
C LYS A 273 22.56 4.87 -5.61
N GLU A 274 23.08 3.85 -6.27
CA GLU A 274 22.41 3.18 -7.39
C GLU A 274 21.08 2.55 -6.96
N SER A 275 21.07 1.88 -5.81
CA SER A 275 19.84 1.28 -5.28
C SER A 275 18.81 2.32 -4.85
N ALA A 276 19.23 3.45 -4.27
CA ALA A 276 18.34 4.55 -3.90
C ALA A 276 17.72 5.20 -5.15
N ARG A 277 18.52 5.44 -6.20
CA ARG A 277 18.03 5.94 -7.49
C ARG A 277 16.99 4.99 -8.10
N ALA A 278 17.29 3.69 -8.16
CA ALA A 278 16.39 2.70 -8.72
C ALA A 278 15.04 2.62 -7.98
N ARG A 279 15.05 2.71 -6.65
CA ARG A 279 13.83 2.76 -5.84
C ARG A 279 13.06 4.05 -6.03
N ALA A 280 13.74 5.21 -6.00
CA ALA A 280 13.08 6.49 -6.24
C ALA A 280 12.42 6.53 -7.62
N LEU A 281 13.08 6.02 -8.66
CA LEU A 281 12.53 5.90 -10.01
C LEU A 281 11.31 4.98 -10.02
N SER A 282 11.40 3.83 -9.36
CA SER A 282 10.32 2.86 -9.23
C SER A 282 9.08 3.48 -8.58
N GLU A 283 9.23 4.17 -7.45
CA GLU A 283 8.15 4.83 -6.74
C GLU A 283 7.53 5.97 -7.55
N LEU A 284 8.35 6.82 -8.16
CA LEU A 284 7.89 7.92 -9.00
C LEU A 284 6.98 7.43 -10.13
N HIS A 285 7.49 6.48 -10.92
CA HIS A 285 6.74 5.93 -12.04
C HIS A 285 5.57 5.07 -11.60
N GLY A 286 5.66 4.38 -10.46
CA GLY A 286 4.56 3.62 -9.87
C GLY A 286 3.37 4.49 -9.53
N ARG A 287 3.58 5.64 -8.90
CA ARG A 287 2.52 6.61 -8.56
C ARG A 287 1.85 7.21 -9.78
N LEU A 288 2.64 7.58 -10.79
CA LEU A 288 2.10 8.11 -12.06
C LEU A 288 1.33 7.05 -12.85
N ALA A 289 1.85 5.84 -12.95
CA ALA A 289 1.20 4.73 -13.65
C ALA A 289 -0.12 4.31 -12.96
N ALA A 290 -0.15 4.31 -11.62
CA ALA A 290 -1.37 4.01 -10.87
C ALA A 290 -2.46 5.08 -11.06
N ALA A 291 -2.09 6.36 -11.18
CA ALA A 291 -3.04 7.42 -11.52
C ALA A 291 -3.66 7.23 -12.92
N LEU A 292 -2.85 6.83 -13.92
CA LEU A 292 -3.35 6.46 -15.25
C LEU A 292 -4.28 5.23 -15.16
N GLY A 293 -3.92 4.23 -14.36
CA GLY A 293 -4.76 3.06 -14.11
C GLY A 293 -6.11 3.43 -13.50
N CYS A 294 -6.14 4.35 -12.54
CA CYS A 294 -7.38 4.87 -11.96
C CYS A 294 -8.28 5.52 -13.01
N PHE A 295 -7.72 6.33 -13.92
CA PHE A 295 -8.44 6.90 -15.05
C PHE A 295 -9.07 5.82 -15.94
N GLY A 296 -8.29 4.81 -16.37
CA GLY A 296 -8.76 3.72 -17.22
C GLY A 296 -9.85 2.89 -16.55
N LEU A 297 -9.73 2.64 -15.26
CA LEU A 297 -10.70 1.86 -14.48
C LEU A 297 -12.06 2.54 -14.36
N VAL A 298 -12.13 3.88 -14.18
CA VAL A 298 -13.40 4.61 -14.20
C VAL A 298 -14.12 4.41 -15.53
N LEU A 299 -13.40 4.53 -16.64
CA LEU A 299 -13.95 4.33 -17.98
C LEU A 299 -14.43 2.89 -18.18
N LEU A 300 -13.65 1.91 -17.72
CA LEU A 300 -14.04 0.52 -17.76
C LEU A 300 -15.32 0.25 -16.97
N GLY A 301 -15.41 0.79 -15.75
CA GLY A 301 -16.61 0.63 -14.90
C GLY A 301 -17.85 1.19 -15.56
N ALA A 302 -17.79 2.36 -16.18
CA ALA A 302 -18.90 2.95 -16.92
C ALA A 302 -19.32 2.08 -18.11
N GLY A 303 -18.35 1.60 -18.91
CA GLY A 303 -18.61 0.71 -20.03
C GLY A 303 -19.27 -0.60 -19.61
N LEU A 304 -18.76 -1.23 -18.55
CA LEU A 304 -19.34 -2.47 -18.00
C LEU A 304 -20.75 -2.22 -17.43
N GLY A 305 -20.98 -1.08 -16.75
CA GLY A 305 -22.31 -0.70 -16.28
C GLY A 305 -23.33 -0.63 -17.41
N VAL A 306 -22.98 0.00 -18.54
CA VAL A 306 -23.85 0.05 -19.73
C VAL A 306 -24.02 -1.34 -20.35
N TYR A 307 -22.96 -2.15 -20.41
CA TYR A 307 -22.99 -3.46 -21.02
C TYR A 307 -23.86 -4.45 -20.23
N PHE A 308 -23.79 -4.48 -18.90
CA PHE A 308 -24.56 -5.36 -18.03
C PHE A 308 -25.87 -4.75 -17.56
N HIS A 309 -26.67 -4.17 -18.46
CA HIS A 309 -27.89 -3.39 -18.18
C HIS A 309 -29.05 -4.15 -17.52
N SER A 310 -29.04 -5.47 -17.45
CA SER A 310 -30.19 -6.30 -17.03
C SER A 310 -30.11 -6.77 -15.56
N GLY A 311 -29.74 -5.88 -14.61
CA GLY A 311 -29.78 -6.21 -13.17
C GLY A 311 -28.57 -6.96 -12.61
N HIS A 312 -27.56 -7.23 -13.41
CA HIS A 312 -26.34 -7.91 -13.00
C HIS A 312 -25.22 -6.96 -12.58
N LEU A 313 -25.55 -5.93 -11.76
CA LEU A 313 -24.56 -4.95 -11.26
C LEU A 313 -23.39 -5.59 -10.53
N LEU A 314 -23.67 -6.61 -9.72
CA LEU A 314 -22.63 -7.33 -8.97
C LEU A 314 -21.69 -8.10 -9.93
N THR A 315 -22.24 -8.67 -11.02
CA THR A 315 -21.44 -9.33 -12.05
C THR A 315 -20.54 -8.34 -12.79
N ALA A 316 -21.08 -7.15 -13.15
CA ALA A 316 -20.31 -6.10 -13.80
C ALA A 316 -19.13 -5.61 -12.92
N PHE A 317 -19.38 -5.43 -11.62
CA PHE A 317 -18.33 -5.09 -10.66
C PHE A 317 -17.33 -6.24 -10.50
N GLY A 318 -17.79 -7.49 -10.37
CA GLY A 318 -16.93 -8.66 -10.28
C GLY A 318 -15.97 -8.79 -11.46
N VAL A 319 -16.48 -8.54 -12.69
CA VAL A 319 -15.65 -8.54 -13.91
C VAL A 319 -14.63 -7.41 -13.89
N ALA A 320 -14.98 -6.23 -13.34
CA ALA A 320 -14.05 -5.09 -13.22
C ALA A 320 -12.94 -5.30 -12.17
N LEU A 321 -13.16 -6.17 -11.18
CA LEU A 321 -12.14 -6.50 -10.18
C LEU A 321 -10.90 -7.18 -10.78
N ALA A 322 -11.09 -8.03 -11.81
CA ALA A 322 -9.97 -8.75 -12.42
C ALA A 322 -8.92 -7.81 -13.06
N PRO A 323 -9.27 -6.83 -13.94
CA PRO A 323 -8.31 -5.88 -14.45
C PRO A 323 -7.73 -4.97 -13.37
N TRP A 324 -8.49 -4.60 -12.33
CA TRP A 324 -7.96 -3.83 -11.20
C TRP A 324 -6.89 -4.61 -10.42
N LEU A 325 -7.19 -5.84 -10.00
CA LEU A 325 -6.24 -6.71 -9.30
C LEU A 325 -5.03 -7.01 -10.18
N GLY A 326 -5.26 -7.38 -11.43
CA GLY A 326 -4.20 -7.71 -12.38
C GLY A 326 -3.26 -6.53 -12.60
N SER A 327 -3.78 -5.34 -12.88
CA SER A 327 -2.95 -4.14 -13.08
C SER A 327 -2.19 -3.77 -11.81
N THR A 328 -2.82 -3.85 -10.63
CA THR A 328 -2.17 -3.53 -9.35
C THR A 328 -1.01 -4.49 -9.05
N VAL A 329 -1.25 -5.81 -9.17
CA VAL A 329 -0.24 -6.83 -8.91
C VAL A 329 0.93 -6.74 -9.90
N LEU A 330 0.64 -6.55 -11.19
CA LEU A 330 1.67 -6.42 -12.22
C LEU A 330 2.46 -5.12 -12.08
N THR A 331 1.82 -4.01 -11.71
CA THR A 331 2.53 -2.74 -11.42
C THR A 331 3.46 -2.90 -10.23
N MET A 332 3.00 -3.51 -9.13
CA MET A 332 3.84 -3.80 -7.96
C MET A 332 5.01 -4.75 -8.30
N ALA A 333 4.78 -5.74 -9.17
CA ALA A 333 5.85 -6.62 -9.65
C ALA A 333 6.88 -5.86 -10.48
N GLY A 334 6.43 -4.96 -11.38
CA GLY A 334 7.28 -4.07 -12.17
C GLY A 334 8.11 -3.15 -11.28
N MET A 335 7.50 -2.52 -10.28
CA MET A 335 8.20 -1.69 -9.30
C MET A 335 9.30 -2.45 -8.57
N LYS A 336 9.00 -3.66 -8.09
CA LYS A 336 10.00 -4.53 -7.44
C LYS A 336 11.11 -4.95 -8.39
N TRP A 337 10.80 -5.16 -9.66
CA TRP A 337 11.78 -5.52 -10.67
C TRP A 337 12.74 -4.35 -10.92
N VAL A 338 12.23 -3.14 -11.17
CA VAL A 338 13.05 -1.93 -11.32
C VAL A 338 13.94 -1.69 -10.10
N ALA A 339 13.37 -1.78 -8.88
CA ALA A 339 14.10 -1.57 -7.64
C ALA A 339 15.22 -2.62 -7.40
N ARG A 340 15.09 -3.84 -7.95
CA ARG A 340 16.10 -4.91 -7.85
C ARG A 340 17.18 -4.87 -8.93
N THR A 341 17.03 -4.03 -9.94
CA THR A 341 17.97 -3.94 -11.07
C THR A 341 18.62 -2.55 -11.10
N PRO A 342 19.47 -2.22 -10.11
CA PRO A 342 20.02 -0.86 -9.96
C PRO A 342 20.99 -0.47 -11.08
N ALA A 343 21.56 -1.44 -11.82
CA ALA A 343 22.51 -1.17 -12.88
C ALA A 343 21.88 -0.50 -14.12
N SER A 344 20.61 -0.80 -14.42
CA SER A 344 19.90 -0.25 -15.59
C SER A 344 18.40 -0.07 -15.32
N PRO A 345 18.00 0.73 -14.32
CA PRO A 345 16.61 0.85 -13.94
C PRO A 345 15.73 1.48 -15.04
N ASP A 346 16.30 2.41 -15.81
CA ASP A 346 15.58 3.16 -16.86
C ASP A 346 15.08 2.25 -18.00
N SER A 347 15.82 1.17 -18.31
CA SER A 347 15.46 0.24 -19.40
C SER A 347 14.23 -0.63 -19.08
N ILE A 348 13.85 -0.76 -17.80
CA ILE A 348 12.78 -1.64 -17.33
C ILE A 348 11.55 -0.87 -16.85
N VAL A 349 11.59 0.46 -16.84
CA VAL A 349 10.46 1.32 -16.38
C VAL A 349 9.16 1.01 -17.10
N TRP A 350 9.19 0.60 -18.37
CA TRP A 350 8.02 0.19 -19.12
C TRP A 350 7.19 -0.89 -18.42
N ALA A 351 7.81 -1.77 -17.64
CA ALA A 351 7.12 -2.83 -16.89
C ALA A 351 6.16 -2.28 -15.83
N ILE A 352 6.40 -1.08 -15.32
CA ILE A 352 5.51 -0.38 -14.38
C ILE A 352 4.29 0.20 -15.11
N TRP A 353 4.49 0.71 -16.33
CA TRP A 353 3.45 1.39 -17.10
C TRP A 353 2.56 0.42 -17.88
N ALA A 354 3.12 -0.67 -18.39
CA ALA A 354 2.45 -1.60 -19.30
C ALA A 354 1.07 -2.07 -18.79
N PRO A 355 0.88 -2.50 -17.53
CA PRO A 355 -0.42 -2.96 -17.06
C PRO A 355 -1.49 -1.88 -17.10
N ASN A 356 -1.14 -0.65 -16.68
CA ASN A 356 -2.09 0.46 -16.61
C ASN A 356 -2.40 1.04 -18.00
N VAL A 357 -1.42 1.07 -18.89
CA VAL A 357 -1.62 1.45 -20.30
C VAL A 357 -2.52 0.44 -20.99
N LEU A 358 -2.31 -0.86 -20.78
CA LEU A 358 -3.16 -1.93 -21.35
C LEU A 358 -4.61 -1.83 -20.85
N VAL A 359 -4.82 -1.64 -19.55
CA VAL A 359 -6.17 -1.48 -18.99
C VAL A 359 -6.84 -0.22 -19.55
N THR A 360 -6.13 0.90 -19.64
CA THR A 360 -6.66 2.16 -20.17
C THR A 360 -7.00 2.04 -21.66
N ALA A 361 -6.10 1.45 -22.45
CA ALA A 361 -6.33 1.20 -23.87
C ALA A 361 -7.52 0.26 -24.10
N ALA A 362 -7.60 -0.84 -23.37
CA ALA A 362 -8.73 -1.77 -23.43
C ALA A 362 -10.05 -1.09 -23.06
N SER A 363 -10.03 -0.21 -22.04
CA SER A 363 -11.22 0.56 -21.63
C SER A 363 -11.70 1.53 -22.71
N LEU A 364 -10.76 2.24 -23.33
CA LEU A 364 -11.07 3.16 -24.45
C LEU A 364 -11.60 2.40 -25.67
N LEU A 365 -10.99 1.29 -26.04
CA LEU A 365 -11.46 0.43 -27.14
C LEU A 365 -12.86 -0.11 -26.84
N PHE A 366 -13.10 -0.53 -25.62
CA PHE A 366 -14.41 -1.06 -25.19
C PHE A 366 -15.48 0.02 -25.23
N LEU A 367 -15.19 1.24 -24.77
CA LEU A 367 -16.10 2.39 -24.91
C LEU A 367 -16.36 2.75 -26.38
N GLY A 368 -15.32 2.78 -27.21
CA GLY A 368 -15.44 3.01 -28.64
C GLY A 368 -16.35 1.96 -29.33
N TYR A 369 -16.19 0.68 -28.95
CA TYR A 369 -17.05 -0.40 -29.39
C TYR A 369 -18.51 -0.19 -28.97
N LEU A 370 -18.78 0.19 -27.73
CA LEU A 370 -20.13 0.49 -27.26
C LEU A 370 -20.76 1.69 -28.01
N ILE A 371 -20.01 2.75 -28.25
CA ILE A 371 -20.47 3.91 -29.01
C ILE A 371 -20.78 3.53 -30.44
N TRP A 372 -19.94 2.69 -31.06
CA TRP A 372 -20.16 2.21 -32.43
C TRP A 372 -21.42 1.36 -32.57
N ILE A 373 -21.69 0.46 -31.61
CA ILE A 373 -22.92 -0.35 -31.57
C ILE A 373 -24.15 0.55 -31.35
N TRP A 374 -24.03 1.52 -30.44
CA TRP A 374 -25.10 2.44 -30.13
C TRP A 374 -25.56 3.27 -31.34
N SER A 375 -24.68 3.60 -32.25
CA SER A 375 -24.97 4.41 -33.43
C SER A 375 -25.93 3.73 -34.45
N SER A 376 -26.14 2.40 -34.35
CA SER A 376 -26.96 1.63 -35.30
C SER A 376 -28.03 0.81 -34.55
N PRO A 377 -29.35 0.96 -34.92
CA PRO A 377 -30.42 0.22 -34.30
C PRO A 377 -30.35 -1.29 -34.54
N LEU A 378 -29.86 -1.73 -35.70
CA LEU A 378 -29.69 -3.15 -36.04
C LEU A 378 -28.60 -3.80 -35.17
N ARG A 379 -27.48 -3.16 -34.97
CA ARG A 379 -26.35 -3.68 -34.17
C ARG A 379 -26.69 -3.83 -32.70
N TRP A 380 -27.49 -2.90 -32.17
CA TRP A 380 -27.96 -2.98 -30.78
C TRP A 380 -28.90 -4.18 -30.55
N ARG A 381 -29.79 -4.49 -31.50
CA ARG A 381 -30.67 -5.68 -31.42
C ARG A 381 -29.87 -6.99 -31.38
N VAL A 382 -28.78 -7.10 -32.13
CA VAL A 382 -27.90 -8.26 -32.09
C VAL A 382 -27.29 -8.48 -30.70
N LEU A 383 -26.85 -7.42 -30.06
CA LEU A 383 -26.30 -7.48 -28.69
C LEU A 383 -27.34 -7.95 -27.65
N THR A 384 -28.57 -7.51 -27.76
CA THR A 384 -29.66 -7.92 -26.87
C THR A 384 -30.17 -9.32 -27.16
N ALA A 385 -30.02 -9.82 -28.41
CA ALA A 385 -30.42 -11.16 -28.81
C ALA A 385 -29.38 -12.25 -28.45
N ILE A 386 -28.11 -11.92 -28.39
CA ILE A 386 -27.01 -12.87 -28.01
C ILE A 386 -27.02 -13.20 -26.52
N ARG A 387 -27.73 -12.43 -25.70
CA ARG A 387 -27.83 -12.74 -24.26
C ARG A 387 -28.85 -13.87 -24.06
N PRO A 388 -28.46 -14.94 -23.35
CA PRO A 388 -29.43 -15.94 -22.93
C PRO A 388 -30.46 -15.24 -22.03
N VAL A 389 -31.68 -15.22 -22.48
CA VAL A 389 -32.85 -14.91 -21.64
C VAL A 389 -32.84 -15.98 -20.55
N GLY A 390 -32.30 -15.65 -19.39
CA GLY A 390 -32.43 -16.50 -18.22
C GLY A 390 -33.90 -16.72 -17.96
N GLY A 391 -34.35 -17.93 -18.23
CA GLY A 391 -35.73 -18.33 -18.22
C GLY A 391 -36.41 -18.08 -16.88
N GLY A 392 -37.28 -17.14 -16.84
CA GLY A 392 -38.29 -16.93 -15.83
C GLY A 392 -39.66 -17.10 -16.50
N ARG A 393 -40.03 -18.31 -16.85
CA ARG A 393 -41.46 -18.65 -16.95
C ARG A 393 -42.02 -18.58 -15.53
N ARG A 394 -42.70 -17.48 -15.22
CA ARG A 394 -43.65 -17.48 -14.14
C ARG A 394 -44.93 -18.16 -14.69
N GLY A 395 -45.21 -19.40 -14.25
CA GLY A 395 -46.55 -19.92 -14.19
C GLY A 395 -47.30 -19.32 -13.02
#